data_2bd36f99ca9366674737aaf0cf26369a
#
_entry.id   2bd36f99ca9366674737aaf0cf26369a
#
_cell.length_a   1.000
_cell.length_b   1.000
_cell.length_c   1.000
_cell.angle_alpha   90.00
_cell.angle_beta   90.00
_cell.angle_gamma   90.00
#
_symmetry.space_group_name_H-M   'P 1'
#
loop_
_entity.id
_entity.type
_entity.pdbx_description
1 polymer ?
#
loop_
_entity_poly.entity_id
_entity_poly.type
_entity_poly.pdbx_seq_one_letter_code
_entity_poly.pdbx_strand_id
1 'polypeptide(L)'
;MKIGIVISGGDVSGMNNFIFQVARQANADITLFNGGIPGLLEKSHQDMAWRDLVDFSITAVPIITSGRTSRKLQRSEYESIAKKLKSLRIDVLIMAGGDGSLQFLNTLSEFEINCFGVGMTIDNDVYGSDYTIGFSTACEQIIKEVSRLRNTGRALPGRVFMVEILGGYCGELTLQSAIKCLSLIHISEPTRRVVI
;
A
#
# COMPACT_ATOMS: atom_id res chain seq x y z
N MET A 1 -22.64 -1.86 -11.89
CA MET A 1 -21.24 -2.33 -11.76
C MET A 1 -20.91 -2.42 -10.28
N LYS A 2 -20.40 -3.54 -9.82
CA LYS A 2 -19.99 -3.75 -8.42
C LYS A 2 -18.47 -3.93 -8.35
N ILE A 3 -17.80 -3.11 -7.55
CA ILE A 3 -16.34 -3.10 -7.44
C ILE A 3 -15.91 -3.73 -6.12
N GLY A 4 -15.04 -4.72 -6.18
CA GLY A 4 -14.33 -5.23 -5.01
C GLY A 4 -13.04 -4.46 -4.78
N ILE A 5 -12.75 -4.04 -3.55
CA ILE A 5 -11.48 -3.39 -3.19
C ILE A 5 -10.78 -4.18 -2.10
N VAL A 6 -9.49 -4.43 -2.33
CA VAL A 6 -8.56 -5.08 -1.39
C VAL A 6 -7.32 -4.22 -1.25
N ILE A 7 -6.89 -3.99 -0.02
CA ILE A 7 -5.58 -3.41 0.26
C ILE A 7 -4.71 -4.49 0.89
N SER A 8 -3.56 -4.75 0.29
CA SER A 8 -2.66 -5.82 0.73
C SER A 8 -1.23 -5.30 0.88
N GLY A 9 -0.57 -5.71 1.93
CA GLY A 9 0.80 -5.28 2.24
C GLY A 9 0.90 -4.53 3.56
N GLY A 10 1.64 -3.43 3.59
CA GLY A 10 1.79 -2.57 4.75
C GLY A 10 0.73 -1.49 4.83
N ASP A 11 0.76 -0.76 5.95
CA ASP A 11 -0.01 0.47 6.12
C ASP A 11 0.70 1.62 5.42
N VAL A 12 -0.05 2.40 4.65
CA VAL A 12 0.46 3.61 3.98
C VAL A 12 -0.57 4.74 4.02
N SER A 13 -0.07 5.97 4.00
CA SER A 13 -0.93 7.15 3.90
C SER A 13 -1.72 7.15 2.58
N GLY A 14 -3.00 7.50 2.66
CA GLY A 14 -3.86 7.63 1.49
C GLY A 14 -4.80 6.46 1.22
N MET A 15 -4.74 5.37 2.00
CA MET A 15 -5.60 4.18 1.84
C MET A 15 -7.09 4.55 1.78
N ASN A 16 -7.57 5.28 2.78
CA ASN A 16 -8.99 5.66 2.87
C ASN A 16 -9.42 6.58 1.73
N ASN A 17 -8.58 7.57 1.42
CA ASN A 17 -8.87 8.48 0.31
C ASN A 17 -8.87 7.75 -1.04
N PHE A 18 -7.98 6.79 -1.24
CA PHE A 18 -8.00 5.93 -2.42
C PHE A 18 -9.34 5.18 -2.56
N ILE A 19 -9.79 4.51 -1.49
CA ILE A 19 -11.09 3.80 -1.49
C ILE A 19 -12.22 4.76 -1.82
N PHE A 20 -12.27 5.91 -1.15
CA PHE A 20 -13.29 6.93 -1.38
C PHE A 20 -13.29 7.45 -2.81
N GLN A 21 -12.12 7.77 -3.37
CA GLN A 21 -12.03 8.31 -4.73
C GLN A 21 -12.45 7.28 -5.79
N VAL A 22 -12.06 6.01 -5.62
CA VAL A 22 -12.52 4.92 -6.51
C VAL A 22 -14.04 4.80 -6.45
N ALA A 23 -14.62 4.76 -5.26
CA ALA A 23 -16.06 4.66 -5.05
C ALA A 23 -16.82 5.83 -5.70
N ARG A 24 -16.35 7.04 -5.43
CA ARG A 24 -16.95 8.28 -5.91
C ARG A 24 -16.88 8.40 -7.44
N GLN A 25 -15.69 8.16 -8.02
CA GLN A 25 -15.48 8.32 -9.47
C GLN A 25 -16.24 7.27 -10.29
N ALA A 26 -16.28 6.05 -9.80
CA ALA A 26 -17.00 4.97 -10.45
C ALA A 26 -18.52 5.08 -10.27
N ASN A 27 -19.00 5.86 -9.31
CA ASN A 27 -20.41 5.93 -8.88
C ASN A 27 -21.03 4.53 -8.77
N ALA A 28 -20.30 3.61 -8.11
CA ALA A 28 -20.60 2.19 -8.06
C ALA A 28 -20.71 1.70 -6.60
N ASP A 29 -21.46 0.63 -6.41
CA ASP A 29 -21.44 -0.10 -5.13
C ASP A 29 -20.09 -0.78 -4.92
N ILE A 30 -19.56 -0.65 -3.72
CA ILE A 30 -18.24 -1.14 -3.35
C ILE A 30 -18.36 -2.24 -2.31
N THR A 31 -17.64 -3.33 -2.56
CA THR A 31 -17.39 -4.38 -1.58
C THR A 31 -15.95 -4.27 -1.10
N LEU A 32 -15.77 -3.99 0.18
CA LEU A 32 -14.48 -3.88 0.83
C LEU A 32 -14.11 -5.22 1.49
N PHE A 33 -12.92 -5.75 1.19
CA PHE A 33 -12.40 -6.98 1.77
C PHE A 33 -11.36 -6.65 2.85
N ASN A 34 -11.61 -7.10 4.10
CA ASN A 34 -10.70 -6.91 5.22
C ASN A 34 -9.58 -7.96 5.23
N GLY A 35 -8.39 -7.61 5.70
CA GLY A 35 -7.29 -8.55 5.91
C GLY A 35 -6.44 -8.85 4.68
N GLY A 36 -6.53 -8.03 3.64
CA GLY A 36 -5.72 -8.20 2.43
C GLY A 36 -6.02 -9.50 1.68
N ILE A 37 -4.98 -10.14 1.12
CA ILE A 37 -5.10 -11.42 0.40
C ILE A 37 -5.70 -12.53 1.27
N PRO A 38 -5.30 -12.74 2.55
CA PRO A 38 -5.96 -13.70 3.42
C PRO A 38 -7.47 -13.46 3.57
N GLY A 39 -7.89 -12.21 3.64
CA GLY A 39 -9.31 -11.83 3.76
C GLY A 39 -10.16 -12.19 2.54
N LEU A 40 -9.55 -12.35 1.37
CA LEU A 40 -10.25 -12.87 0.20
C LEU A 40 -10.66 -14.35 0.36
N LEU A 41 -9.88 -15.13 1.10
CA LEU A 41 -10.22 -16.53 1.42
C LEU A 41 -11.28 -16.60 2.52
N GLU A 42 -11.25 -15.68 3.45
CA GLU A 42 -12.20 -15.59 4.56
C GLU A 42 -13.51 -14.91 4.11
N LYS A 43 -14.55 -14.96 4.97
CA LYS A 43 -15.83 -14.30 4.68
C LYS A 43 -15.88 -12.83 5.16
N SER A 44 -14.73 -12.19 5.31
CA SER A 44 -14.65 -10.85 5.87
C SER A 44 -14.75 -9.78 4.76
N HIS A 45 -15.96 -9.39 4.44
CA HIS A 45 -16.24 -8.29 3.51
C HIS A 45 -17.44 -7.47 3.97
N GLN A 46 -17.51 -6.22 3.51
CA GLN A 46 -18.63 -5.31 3.77
C GLN A 46 -18.96 -4.51 2.51
N ASP A 47 -20.24 -4.31 2.25
CA ASP A 47 -20.72 -3.47 1.16
C ASP A 47 -20.92 -2.04 1.70
N MET A 48 -20.44 -1.03 0.97
CA MET A 48 -20.55 0.38 1.34
C MET A 48 -20.87 1.25 0.12
N ALA A 49 -21.70 2.26 0.32
CA ALA A 49 -21.89 3.31 -0.66
C ALA A 49 -20.81 4.39 -0.52
N TRP A 50 -20.45 5.07 -1.61
CA TRP A 50 -19.41 6.10 -1.55
C TRP A 50 -19.74 7.24 -0.58
N ARG A 51 -21.02 7.51 -0.33
CA ARG A 51 -21.46 8.54 0.62
C ARG A 51 -21.09 8.22 2.05
N ASP A 52 -21.11 6.93 2.41
CA ASP A 52 -20.73 6.45 3.74
C ASP A 52 -19.23 6.51 3.98
N LEU A 53 -18.45 6.69 2.90
CA LEU A 53 -16.99 6.78 2.95
C LEU A 53 -16.47 8.22 3.13
N VAL A 54 -17.32 9.24 3.04
CA VAL A 54 -16.90 10.65 3.06
C VAL A 54 -16.12 10.97 4.35
N ASP A 55 -16.68 10.61 5.50
CA ASP A 55 -16.07 10.91 6.80
C ASP A 55 -14.75 10.16 7.02
N PHE A 56 -14.58 9.00 6.39
CA PHE A 56 -13.36 8.22 6.47
C PHE A 56 -12.26 8.73 5.53
N SER A 57 -12.60 9.45 4.48
CA SER A 57 -11.62 9.89 3.46
C SER A 57 -10.50 10.77 4.02
N ILE A 58 -10.76 11.47 5.12
CA ILE A 58 -9.85 12.41 5.78
C ILE A 58 -9.30 11.87 7.12
N THR A 59 -9.71 10.67 7.53
CA THR A 59 -9.23 10.07 8.78
C THR A 59 -8.03 9.18 8.56
N ALA A 60 -7.18 9.04 9.58
CA ALA A 60 -6.06 8.12 9.58
C ALA A 60 -6.46 6.68 9.98
N VAL A 61 -7.68 6.52 10.56
CA VAL A 61 -8.15 5.18 10.95
C VAL A 61 -8.57 4.40 9.71
N PRO A 62 -7.93 3.26 9.40
CA PRO A 62 -8.24 2.49 8.20
C PRO A 62 -9.70 2.01 8.18
N ILE A 63 -10.37 2.17 7.04
CA ILE A 63 -11.72 1.64 6.82
C ILE A 63 -11.68 0.12 6.76
N ILE A 64 -10.64 -0.42 6.13
CA ILE A 64 -10.36 -1.85 6.04
C ILE A 64 -8.95 -2.14 6.50
N THR A 65 -8.75 -3.31 7.07
CA THR A 65 -7.43 -3.77 7.45
C THR A 65 -6.68 -4.33 6.24
N SER A 66 -5.40 -4.04 6.18
CA SER A 66 -4.47 -4.66 5.26
C SER A 66 -3.96 -6.00 5.85
N GLY A 67 -3.38 -6.84 5.01
CA GLY A 67 -2.77 -8.08 5.45
C GLY A 67 -1.72 -8.57 4.46
N ARG A 68 -0.73 -9.31 4.99
CA ARG A 68 0.31 -9.98 4.19
C ARG A 68 0.13 -11.48 4.27
N THR A 69 0.40 -12.15 3.15
CA THR A 69 0.55 -13.61 3.17
C THR A 69 2.03 -13.96 3.13
N SER A 70 2.45 -14.84 4.03
CA SER A 70 3.85 -15.32 4.12
C SER A 70 4.11 -16.50 3.18
N ARG A 71 3.09 -17.08 2.60
CA ARG A 71 3.18 -18.26 1.73
C ARG A 71 2.56 -18.00 0.36
N LYS A 72 3.04 -18.73 -0.64
CA LYS A 72 2.38 -18.78 -1.94
C LYS A 72 1.05 -19.55 -1.82
N LEU A 73 0.00 -19.02 -2.43
CA LEU A 73 -1.28 -19.69 -2.50
C LEU A 73 -1.22 -20.86 -3.51
N GLN A 74 -2.02 -21.89 -3.23
CA GLN A 74 -2.21 -23.00 -4.16
C GLN A 74 -3.27 -22.65 -5.21
N ARG A 75 -3.25 -23.33 -6.36
CA ARG A 75 -4.21 -23.10 -7.44
C ARG A 75 -5.67 -23.21 -6.98
N SER A 76 -5.97 -24.19 -6.11
CA SER A 76 -7.31 -24.38 -5.53
C SER A 76 -7.80 -23.18 -4.70
N GLU A 77 -6.87 -22.44 -4.09
CA GLU A 77 -7.22 -21.24 -3.32
C GLU A 77 -7.59 -20.08 -4.26
N TYR A 78 -6.87 -19.90 -5.37
CA TYR A 78 -7.25 -18.95 -6.42
C TYR A 78 -8.62 -19.27 -7.02
N GLU A 79 -8.90 -20.55 -7.29
CA GLU A 79 -10.21 -21.01 -7.77
C GLU A 79 -11.33 -20.70 -6.75
N SER A 80 -11.05 -20.88 -5.47
CA SER A 80 -11.99 -20.56 -4.39
C SER A 80 -12.27 -19.07 -4.31
N ILE A 81 -11.22 -18.23 -4.41
CA ILE A 81 -11.36 -16.76 -4.46
C ILE A 81 -12.18 -16.35 -5.68
N ALA A 82 -11.87 -16.88 -6.87
CA ALA A 82 -12.58 -16.54 -8.10
C ALA A 82 -14.07 -16.92 -8.01
N LYS A 83 -14.39 -18.12 -7.50
CA LYS A 83 -15.78 -18.54 -7.25
C LYS A 83 -16.50 -17.60 -6.29
N LYS A 84 -15.83 -17.18 -5.21
CA LYS A 84 -16.38 -16.23 -4.23
C LYS A 84 -16.67 -14.87 -4.88
N LEU A 85 -15.73 -14.29 -5.63
CA LEU A 85 -15.91 -13.01 -6.31
C LEU A 85 -17.07 -13.06 -7.31
N LYS A 86 -17.18 -14.14 -8.10
CA LYS A 86 -18.31 -14.39 -9.01
C LYS A 86 -19.64 -14.52 -8.24
N SER A 87 -19.68 -15.21 -7.11
CA SER A 87 -20.88 -15.36 -6.28
C SER A 87 -21.34 -14.02 -5.66
N LEU A 88 -20.41 -13.13 -5.33
CA LEU A 88 -20.69 -11.78 -4.85
C LEU A 88 -21.04 -10.80 -5.97
N ARG A 89 -21.01 -11.26 -7.22
CA ARG A 89 -21.24 -10.46 -8.43
C ARG A 89 -20.27 -9.26 -8.52
N ILE A 90 -19.02 -9.49 -8.17
CA ILE A 90 -17.96 -8.48 -8.33
C ILE A 90 -17.60 -8.44 -9.81
N ASP A 91 -17.85 -7.29 -10.46
CA ASP A 91 -17.53 -7.08 -11.87
C ASP A 91 -16.04 -6.80 -12.08
N VAL A 92 -15.43 -6.12 -11.10
CA VAL A 92 -14.02 -5.72 -11.13
C VAL A 92 -13.44 -5.82 -9.73
N LEU A 93 -12.26 -6.42 -9.61
CA LEU A 93 -11.47 -6.40 -8.38
C LEU A 93 -10.32 -5.38 -8.53
N ILE A 94 -10.28 -4.40 -7.64
CA ILE A 94 -9.16 -3.47 -7.53
C ILE A 94 -8.34 -3.85 -6.31
N MET A 95 -7.04 -4.11 -6.51
CA MET A 95 -6.11 -4.39 -5.44
C MET A 95 -5.03 -3.32 -5.38
N ALA A 96 -4.89 -2.70 -4.22
CA ALA A 96 -3.81 -1.78 -3.94
C ALA A 96 -2.77 -2.44 -3.03
N GLY A 97 -1.48 -2.30 -3.39
CA GLY A 97 -0.39 -2.90 -2.62
C GLY A 97 0.96 -2.80 -3.32
N GLY A 98 1.97 -3.45 -2.78
CA GLY A 98 3.29 -3.57 -3.37
C GLY A 98 3.39 -4.70 -4.39
N ASP A 99 4.60 -4.94 -4.87
CA ASP A 99 4.91 -5.91 -5.95
C ASP A 99 4.30 -7.30 -5.71
N GLY A 100 4.46 -7.89 -4.53
CA GLY A 100 3.89 -9.21 -4.22
C GLY A 100 2.37 -9.27 -4.32
N SER A 101 1.67 -8.19 -4.00
CA SER A 101 0.21 -8.10 -4.13
C SER A 101 -0.21 -8.03 -5.60
N LEU A 102 0.55 -7.33 -6.42
CA LEU A 102 0.28 -7.21 -7.85
C LEU A 102 0.61 -8.51 -8.59
N GLN A 103 1.63 -9.25 -8.18
CA GLN A 103 1.90 -10.60 -8.69
C GLN A 103 0.76 -11.57 -8.38
N PHE A 104 0.20 -11.52 -7.16
CA PHE A 104 -0.99 -12.29 -6.82
C PHE A 104 -2.17 -11.95 -7.73
N LEU A 105 -2.41 -10.65 -7.95
CA LEU A 105 -3.50 -10.17 -8.80
C LEU A 105 -3.36 -10.65 -10.25
N ASN A 106 -2.13 -10.64 -10.78
CA ASN A 106 -1.83 -11.15 -12.12
C ASN A 106 -2.21 -12.63 -12.25
N THR A 107 -1.85 -13.46 -11.26
CA THR A 107 -2.24 -14.87 -11.24
C THR A 107 -3.76 -15.04 -11.12
N LEU A 108 -4.44 -14.21 -10.30
CA LEU A 108 -5.89 -14.28 -10.15
C LEU A 108 -6.63 -13.92 -11.45
N SER A 109 -6.08 -13.04 -12.27
CA SER A 109 -6.70 -12.65 -13.56
C SER A 109 -6.82 -13.82 -14.54
N GLU A 110 -5.99 -14.88 -14.41
CA GLU A 110 -6.09 -16.09 -15.21
C GLU A 110 -7.40 -16.87 -14.98
N PHE A 111 -8.11 -16.58 -13.89
CA PHE A 111 -9.40 -17.19 -13.53
C PHE A 111 -10.62 -16.38 -14.00
N GLU A 112 -10.47 -15.60 -15.05
CA GLU A 112 -11.53 -14.79 -15.66
C GLU A 112 -12.14 -13.75 -14.68
N ILE A 113 -11.32 -13.16 -13.84
CA ILE A 113 -11.67 -12.03 -13.00
C ILE A 113 -11.04 -10.77 -13.59
N ASN A 114 -11.86 -9.75 -13.84
CA ASN A 114 -11.36 -8.45 -14.24
C ASN A 114 -10.63 -7.83 -13.04
N CYS A 115 -9.33 -7.60 -13.19
CA CYS A 115 -8.45 -7.14 -12.12
C CYS A 115 -7.75 -5.84 -12.50
N PHE A 116 -7.66 -4.91 -11.53
CA PHE A 116 -6.82 -3.71 -11.65
C PHE A 116 -5.89 -3.61 -10.44
N GLY A 117 -4.60 -3.46 -10.71
CA GLY A 117 -3.57 -3.26 -9.70
C GLY A 117 -3.20 -1.80 -9.55
N VAL A 118 -2.99 -1.36 -8.30
CA VAL A 118 -2.54 -0.01 -7.96
C VAL A 118 -1.33 -0.10 -7.03
N GLY A 119 -0.22 0.53 -7.40
CA GLY A 119 0.97 0.63 -6.55
C GLY A 119 0.68 1.42 -5.28
N MET A 120 0.72 0.77 -4.13
CA MET A 120 0.48 1.36 -2.81
C MET A 120 1.53 0.83 -1.83
N THR A 121 2.63 1.57 -1.72
CA THR A 121 3.79 1.25 -0.88
C THR A 121 4.64 2.51 -0.70
N ILE A 122 5.40 2.59 0.39
CA ILE A 122 6.36 3.68 0.61
C ILE A 122 7.69 3.44 -0.10
N ASP A 123 7.94 2.22 -0.59
CA ASP A 123 9.23 1.83 -1.17
C ASP A 123 9.41 2.34 -2.61
N ASN A 124 8.31 2.64 -3.31
CA ASN A 124 8.27 3.09 -4.71
C ASN A 124 8.97 2.13 -5.69
N ASP A 125 8.86 0.82 -5.42
CA ASP A 125 9.54 -0.26 -6.13
C ASP A 125 8.63 -1.08 -7.06
N VAL A 126 7.44 -0.56 -7.36
CA VAL A 126 6.46 -1.23 -8.24
C VAL A 126 6.81 -0.96 -9.70
N TYR A 127 7.13 -2.02 -10.43
CA TYR A 127 7.47 -1.93 -11.85
C TYR A 127 6.31 -1.31 -12.67
N GLY A 128 6.67 -0.35 -13.54
CA GLY A 128 5.71 0.33 -14.41
C GLY A 128 4.92 1.46 -13.74
N SER A 129 5.28 1.82 -12.50
CA SER A 129 4.72 2.97 -11.78
C SER A 129 5.80 4.00 -11.51
N ASP A 130 5.56 5.26 -11.86
CA ASP A 130 6.48 6.37 -11.54
C ASP A 130 6.44 6.71 -10.05
N TYR A 131 5.23 6.70 -9.49
CA TYR A 131 5.00 6.96 -8.06
C TYR A 131 3.93 6.02 -7.51
N THR A 132 4.20 5.47 -6.33
CA THR A 132 3.25 4.68 -5.56
C THR A 132 2.52 5.54 -4.53
N ILE A 133 1.28 5.17 -4.21
CA ILE A 133 0.51 5.82 -3.14
C ILE A 133 1.23 5.59 -1.82
N GLY A 134 1.47 6.68 -1.08
CA GLY A 134 2.19 6.66 0.21
C GLY A 134 3.63 7.13 0.14
N PHE A 135 4.32 6.95 -0.98
CA PHE A 135 5.73 7.30 -1.14
C PHE A 135 6.02 8.79 -0.88
N SER A 136 5.30 9.69 -1.56
CA SER A 136 5.53 11.14 -1.41
C SER A 136 5.28 11.62 0.02
N THR A 137 4.22 11.12 0.67
CA THR A 137 3.91 11.45 2.06
C THR A 137 4.99 10.94 3.01
N ALA A 138 5.53 9.74 2.78
CA ALA A 138 6.65 9.21 3.55
C ALA A 138 7.90 10.07 3.40
N CYS A 139 8.26 10.50 2.17
CA CYS A 139 9.35 11.43 1.94
C CYS A 139 9.17 12.75 2.72
N GLU A 140 7.98 13.34 2.67
CA GLU A 140 7.70 14.60 3.40
C GLU A 140 7.85 14.43 4.91
N GLN A 141 7.39 13.31 5.45
CA GLN A 141 7.53 13.04 6.88
C GLN A 141 9.01 12.90 7.27
N ILE A 142 9.80 12.18 6.50
CA ILE A 142 11.24 12.05 6.72
C ILE A 142 11.93 13.41 6.69
N ILE A 143 11.59 14.26 5.71
CA ILE A 143 12.16 15.61 5.60
C ILE A 143 11.87 16.44 6.85
N LYS A 144 10.65 16.36 7.38
CA LYS A 144 10.26 17.06 8.62
C LYS A 144 11.11 16.59 9.80
N GLU A 145 11.28 15.28 9.98
CA GLU A 145 12.05 14.72 11.08
C GLU A 145 13.56 15.05 10.97
N VAL A 146 14.13 14.92 9.77
CA VAL A 146 15.54 15.30 9.53
C VAL A 146 15.76 16.80 9.79
N SER A 147 14.80 17.65 9.43
CA SER A 147 14.90 19.09 9.69
C SER A 147 14.91 19.40 11.20
N ARG A 148 14.17 18.66 12.02
CA ARG A 148 14.23 18.76 13.48
C ARG A 148 15.59 18.36 14.03
N LEU A 149 16.17 17.25 13.54
CA LEU A 149 17.52 16.82 13.90
C LEU A 149 18.59 17.85 13.53
N ARG A 150 18.47 18.50 12.38
CA ARG A 150 19.39 19.59 11.97
C ARG A 150 19.36 20.77 12.94
N ASN A 151 18.20 21.13 13.45
CA ASN A 151 18.09 22.20 14.46
C ASN A 151 18.84 21.83 15.74
N THR A 152 18.70 20.58 16.19
CA THR A 152 19.46 20.05 17.34
C THR A 152 20.97 20.07 17.06
N GLY A 153 21.40 19.69 15.84
CA GLY A 153 22.80 19.72 15.43
C GLY A 153 23.41 21.13 15.44
N ARG A 154 22.62 22.15 15.09
CA ARG A 154 23.04 23.55 15.20
C ARG A 154 23.22 24.01 16.64
N ALA A 155 22.33 23.57 17.53
CA ALA A 155 22.40 23.88 18.95
C ALA A 155 23.53 23.14 19.68
N LEU A 156 23.96 21.99 19.16
CA LEU A 156 24.99 21.12 19.74
C LEU A 156 26.08 20.79 18.69
N PRO A 157 27.03 21.74 18.45
CA PRO A 157 28.08 21.56 17.44
C PRO A 157 28.91 20.29 17.64
N GLY A 158 29.32 19.66 16.53
CA GLY A 158 30.18 18.47 16.54
C GLY A 158 29.40 17.15 16.64
N ARG A 159 28.07 17.17 16.72
CA ARG A 159 27.26 15.93 16.68
C ARG A 159 27.06 15.44 15.25
N VAL A 160 27.12 14.12 15.11
CA VAL A 160 26.76 13.40 13.88
C VAL A 160 25.45 12.68 14.13
N PHE A 161 24.51 12.78 13.21
CA PHE A 161 23.23 12.07 13.25
C PHE A 161 23.22 11.02 12.15
N MET A 162 22.86 9.79 12.49
CA MET A 162 22.57 8.72 11.56
C MET A 162 21.07 8.48 11.57
N VAL A 163 20.44 8.48 10.40
CA VAL A 163 19.01 8.26 10.22
C VAL A 163 18.82 7.03 9.35
N GLU A 164 18.24 5.99 9.92
CA GLU A 164 17.83 4.79 9.20
C GLU A 164 16.41 4.99 8.66
N ILE A 165 16.22 4.68 7.37
CA ILE A 165 14.95 4.82 6.67
C ILE A 165 14.55 3.45 6.13
N LEU A 166 13.29 3.08 6.36
CA LEU A 166 12.71 1.84 5.83
C LEU A 166 12.72 1.89 4.30
N GLY A 167 12.99 0.76 3.65
CA GLY A 167 13.02 0.70 2.18
C GLY A 167 12.97 -0.71 1.61
N GLY A 168 12.84 -1.73 2.43
CA GLY A 168 12.81 -3.12 1.96
C GLY A 168 14.07 -3.48 1.17
N TYR A 169 13.92 -3.71 -0.12
CA TYR A 169 15.01 -3.97 -1.08
C TYR A 169 15.32 -2.77 -1.98
N CYS A 170 14.65 -1.64 -1.76
CA CYS A 170 14.76 -0.44 -2.56
C CYS A 170 15.25 0.74 -1.72
N GLY A 171 16.27 1.44 -2.20
CA GLY A 171 16.82 2.62 -1.54
C GLY A 171 16.16 3.94 -1.97
N GLU A 172 15.10 3.91 -2.78
CA GLU A 172 14.51 5.09 -3.41
C GLU A 172 13.97 6.09 -2.37
N LEU A 173 13.30 5.60 -1.33
CA LEU A 173 12.78 6.46 -0.26
C LEU A 173 13.90 7.21 0.46
N THR A 174 15.01 6.52 0.75
CA THR A 174 16.20 7.12 1.36
C THR A 174 16.85 8.14 0.44
N LEU A 175 17.04 7.78 -0.83
CA LEU A 175 17.67 8.65 -1.83
C LEU A 175 16.89 9.94 -2.03
N GLN A 176 15.59 9.84 -2.29
CA GLN A 176 14.74 11.01 -2.54
C GLN A 176 14.63 11.92 -1.31
N SER A 177 14.53 11.32 -0.13
CA SER A 177 14.49 12.06 1.12
C SER A 177 15.83 12.75 1.40
N ALA A 178 16.95 12.07 1.17
CA ALA A 178 18.29 12.63 1.37
C ALA A 178 18.56 13.82 0.45
N ILE A 179 18.22 13.71 -0.84
CA ILE A 179 18.37 14.81 -1.82
C ILE A 179 17.53 16.02 -1.37
N LYS A 180 16.27 15.82 -1.01
CA LYS A 180 15.36 16.90 -0.58
C LYS A 180 15.79 17.52 0.76
N CYS A 181 16.41 16.75 1.64
CA CYS A 181 16.98 17.25 2.90
C CYS A 181 18.31 17.97 2.73
N LEU A 182 18.91 18.00 1.55
CA LEU A 182 20.28 18.47 1.32
C LEU A 182 21.26 17.73 2.25
N SER A 183 21.14 16.42 2.35
CA SER A 183 22.03 15.57 3.13
C SER A 183 23.44 15.61 2.54
N LEU A 184 24.45 15.70 3.40
CA LEU A 184 25.86 15.76 2.98
C LEU A 184 26.35 14.38 2.52
N ILE A 185 25.85 13.33 3.14
CA ILE A 185 26.22 11.94 2.87
C ILE A 185 24.95 11.09 3.00
N HIS A 186 24.70 10.22 2.04
CA HIS A 186 23.72 9.16 2.16
C HIS A 186 24.37 7.83 1.80
N ILE A 187 24.01 6.79 2.52
CA ILE A 187 24.43 5.41 2.28
C ILE A 187 23.16 4.61 2.08
N SER A 188 23.06 3.94 0.96
CA SER A 188 21.92 3.05 0.67
C SER A 188 22.46 1.63 0.55
N GLU A 189 22.00 0.77 1.43
CA GLU A 189 22.25 -0.66 1.38
C GLU A 189 20.91 -1.40 1.28
N PRO A 190 20.82 -2.47 0.46
CA PRO A 190 19.66 -3.34 0.49
C PRO A 190 19.63 -4.06 1.84
N THR A 191 18.82 -3.56 2.75
CA THR A 191 18.64 -4.19 4.06
C THR A 191 17.88 -5.49 3.88
N ARG A 192 18.62 -6.59 3.81
CA ARG A 192 18.04 -7.92 3.95
C ARG A 192 17.57 -8.05 5.39
N ARG A 193 16.29 -8.01 5.63
CA ARG A 193 15.75 -8.34 6.94
C ARG A 193 16.06 -9.80 7.19
N VAL A 194 17.12 -10.05 7.95
CA VAL A 194 17.35 -11.38 8.53
C VAL A 194 16.31 -11.50 9.63
N VAL A 195 15.26 -12.28 9.38
CA VAL A 195 14.36 -12.74 10.45
C VAL A 195 15.12 -13.80 11.19
N ILE A 196 15.57 -13.46 12.39
CA ILE A 196 16.09 -14.42 13.37
C ILE A 196 14.88 -15.05 14.07
#